data_a0c9d6ea13663f8b587c23bb4fa80450
#
_entry.id   a0c9d6ea13663f8b587c23bb4fa80450
#
_cell.length_a   1.000
_cell.length_b   1.000
_cell.length_c   1.000
_cell.angle_alpha   90.00
_cell.angle_beta   90.00
_cell.angle_gamma   90.00
#
_symmetry.space_group_name_H-M   'P 1'
#
loop_
_entity.id
_entity.type
_entity.pdbx_description
1 polymer ?
#
loop_
_entity_poly.entity_id
_entity_poly.type
_entity_poly.pdbx_seq_one_letter_code
_entity_poly.pdbx_strand_id
1 'polypeptide(L)'
;MRNEKFDRSYFERYYGKQPIHTVNEIAHLATAVHEMLAWWAAPVRSVLEVGAGVGDWSNWYRTLHPTVRVTSTDVSEHACATFGHERRDIAQWAPKRPFDLVICTDVLQYLDDRAAARAVRNLTAATRTCLYFDALTSFDAKHTVERSKTDLNVTLRTGDCYRQRLSRGFTQARAGLWIRKGSTVVLHELEHLR
;
A
#
# COMPACT_ATOMS: atom_id res chain seq x y z
N MET A 1 9.40 20.54 1.57
CA MET A 1 10.49 19.63 2.05
C MET A 1 10.24 18.14 1.79
N ARG A 2 9.04 17.54 1.98
CA ARG A 2 8.82 16.10 1.65
C ARG A 2 8.89 15.78 0.15
N ASN A 3 8.52 16.70 -0.71
CA ASN A 3 8.49 16.49 -2.18
C ASN A 3 9.88 16.42 -2.82
N GLU A 4 10.89 17.04 -2.23
CA GLU A 4 12.27 17.05 -2.75
C GLU A 4 12.99 15.72 -2.56
N LYS A 5 12.54 14.89 -1.59
CA LYS A 5 13.14 13.58 -1.33
C LYS A 5 12.90 12.57 -2.45
N PHE A 6 11.70 12.58 -3.05
CA PHE A 6 11.27 11.57 -4.04
C PHE A 6 11.41 12.14 -5.46
N ASP A 7 12.61 12.58 -5.80
CA ASP A 7 12.99 13.09 -7.10
C ASP A 7 13.42 11.97 -8.05
N ARG A 8 13.84 12.33 -9.26
CA ARG A 8 14.35 11.40 -10.26
C ARG A 8 15.50 10.53 -9.71
N SER A 9 16.42 11.10 -8.95
CA SER A 9 17.59 10.37 -8.43
C SER A 9 17.19 9.28 -7.43
N TYR A 10 16.15 9.53 -6.63
CA TYR A 10 15.55 8.55 -5.75
C TYR A 10 15.01 7.34 -6.55
N PHE A 11 14.24 7.60 -7.62
CA PHE A 11 13.68 6.54 -8.47
C PHE A 11 14.76 5.76 -9.21
N GLU A 12 15.78 6.42 -9.75
CA GLU A 12 16.92 5.76 -10.39
C GLU A 12 17.68 4.84 -9.42
N ARG A 13 17.79 5.25 -8.16
CA ARG A 13 18.47 4.47 -7.12
C ARG A 13 17.69 3.25 -6.66
N TYR A 14 16.40 3.40 -6.35
CA TYR A 14 15.62 2.36 -5.67
C TYR A 14 14.74 1.53 -6.62
N TYR A 15 14.44 2.04 -7.80
CA TYR A 15 13.59 1.39 -8.81
C TYR A 15 14.32 1.17 -10.16
N GLY A 16 15.62 1.50 -10.24
CA GLY A 16 16.41 1.40 -11.47
C GLY A 16 16.83 -0.04 -11.79
N LYS A 17 18.14 -0.25 -12.08
CA LYS A 17 18.65 -1.53 -12.58
C LYS A 17 18.49 -2.73 -11.63
N GLN A 18 18.45 -2.49 -10.33
CA GLN A 18 18.36 -3.55 -9.31
C GLN A 18 17.33 -3.15 -8.23
N PRO A 19 16.04 -3.11 -8.57
CA PRO A 19 14.99 -2.80 -7.61
C PRO A 19 14.95 -3.87 -6.52
N ILE A 20 14.37 -3.51 -5.35
CA ILE A 20 14.17 -4.48 -4.27
C ILE A 20 13.15 -5.54 -4.66
N HIS A 21 12.13 -5.14 -5.42
CA HIS A 21 11.13 -6.03 -6.02
C HIS A 21 11.09 -5.81 -7.54
N THR A 22 11.08 -6.90 -8.27
CA THR A 22 10.90 -6.87 -9.71
C THR A 22 9.42 -6.73 -10.08
N VAL A 23 9.13 -6.23 -11.27
CA VAL A 23 7.75 -6.18 -11.81
C VAL A 23 7.07 -7.56 -11.76
N ASN A 24 7.82 -8.64 -12.00
CA ASN A 24 7.28 -10.00 -11.96
C ASN A 24 6.92 -10.45 -10.54
N GLU A 25 7.72 -10.12 -9.53
CA GLU A 25 7.40 -10.41 -8.12
C GLU A 25 6.15 -9.66 -7.68
N ILE A 26 6.02 -8.38 -8.05
CA ILE A 26 4.80 -7.61 -7.76
C ILE A 26 3.59 -8.19 -8.52
N ALA A 27 3.76 -8.67 -9.75
CA ALA A 27 2.69 -9.32 -10.50
C ALA A 27 2.20 -10.61 -9.81
N HIS A 28 3.09 -11.44 -9.28
CA HIS A 28 2.71 -12.62 -8.49
C HIS A 28 1.98 -12.24 -7.20
N LEU A 29 2.44 -11.22 -6.51
CA LEU A 29 1.80 -10.72 -5.30
C LEU A 29 0.40 -10.15 -5.60
N ALA A 30 0.27 -9.35 -6.65
CA ALA A 30 -1.00 -8.78 -7.08
C ALA A 30 -2.01 -9.87 -7.47
N THR A 31 -1.55 -10.91 -8.16
CA THR A 31 -2.35 -12.11 -8.46
C THR A 31 -2.84 -12.78 -7.18
N ALA A 32 -1.94 -13.04 -6.23
CA ALA A 32 -2.29 -13.70 -4.97
C ALA A 32 -3.33 -12.89 -4.17
N VAL A 33 -3.16 -11.58 -4.08
CA VAL A 33 -4.12 -10.68 -3.41
C VAL A 33 -5.47 -10.68 -4.12
N HIS A 34 -5.48 -10.59 -5.45
CA HIS A 34 -6.71 -10.59 -6.25
C HIS A 34 -7.50 -11.90 -6.08
N GLU A 35 -6.82 -13.03 -6.20
CA GLU A 35 -7.42 -14.37 -6.08
C GLU A 35 -7.90 -14.66 -4.64
N MET A 36 -7.19 -14.17 -3.62
CA MET A 36 -7.65 -14.28 -2.24
C MET A 36 -8.97 -13.50 -2.03
N LEU A 37 -9.10 -12.32 -2.61
CA LEU A 37 -10.34 -11.55 -2.55
C LEU A 37 -11.47 -12.26 -3.33
N ALA A 38 -11.16 -12.87 -4.47
CA ALA A 38 -12.12 -13.69 -5.23
C ALA A 38 -12.57 -14.91 -4.40
N TRP A 39 -11.65 -15.59 -3.71
CA TRP A 39 -11.94 -16.69 -2.80
C TRP A 39 -12.93 -16.30 -1.68
N TRP A 40 -12.79 -15.08 -1.14
CA TRP A 40 -13.70 -14.54 -0.12
C TRP A 40 -14.99 -13.95 -0.71
N ALA A 41 -15.30 -14.20 -1.97
CA ALA A 41 -16.45 -13.62 -2.67
C ALA A 41 -16.51 -12.07 -2.56
N ALA A 42 -15.35 -11.43 -2.55
CA ALA A 42 -15.17 -9.99 -2.44
C ALA A 42 -14.68 -9.41 -3.78
N PRO A 43 -15.55 -9.20 -4.78
CA PRO A 43 -15.12 -8.79 -6.11
C PRO A 43 -14.47 -7.42 -6.10
N VAL A 44 -13.30 -7.31 -6.75
CA VAL A 44 -12.56 -6.07 -6.92
C VAL A 44 -13.05 -5.37 -8.18
N ARG A 45 -13.81 -4.28 -8.03
CA ARG A 45 -14.28 -3.41 -9.11
C ARG A 45 -13.57 -2.06 -9.14
N SER A 46 -12.88 -1.74 -8.05
CA SER A 46 -12.15 -0.48 -7.90
C SER A 46 -10.93 -0.66 -7.02
N VAL A 47 -9.80 -0.12 -7.49
CA VAL A 47 -8.49 -0.16 -6.83
C VAL A 47 -7.96 1.25 -6.66
N LEU A 48 -7.46 1.55 -5.46
CA LEU A 48 -6.65 2.72 -5.16
C LEU A 48 -5.26 2.27 -4.75
N GLU A 49 -4.25 2.70 -5.47
CA GLU A 49 -2.85 2.57 -5.10
C GLU A 49 -2.35 3.88 -4.50
N VAL A 50 -1.83 3.82 -3.27
CA VAL A 50 -1.32 4.96 -2.50
C VAL A 50 0.19 4.86 -2.40
N GLY A 51 0.90 5.92 -2.82
CA GLY A 51 2.36 5.89 -2.94
C GLY A 51 2.80 4.96 -4.06
N ALA A 52 2.20 5.15 -5.24
CA ALA A 52 2.29 4.20 -6.35
C ALA A 52 3.70 4.03 -6.93
N GLY A 53 4.63 4.95 -6.65
CA GLY A 53 6.01 4.84 -7.11
C GLY A 53 6.12 4.74 -8.63
N VAL A 54 6.53 3.58 -9.14
CA VAL A 54 6.59 3.29 -10.59
C VAL A 54 5.27 2.72 -11.14
N GLY A 55 4.29 2.43 -10.26
CA GLY A 55 2.93 2.04 -10.64
C GLY A 55 2.75 0.56 -10.98
N ASP A 56 3.57 -0.33 -10.44
CA ASP A 56 3.54 -1.75 -10.79
C ASP A 56 2.17 -2.41 -10.52
N TRP A 57 1.56 -2.14 -9.37
CA TRP A 57 0.22 -2.64 -9.04
C TRP A 57 -0.86 -2.07 -9.97
N SER A 58 -0.85 -0.77 -10.19
CA SER A 58 -1.82 -0.11 -11.07
C SER A 58 -1.71 -0.60 -12.51
N ASN A 59 -0.48 -0.80 -12.99
CA ASN A 59 -0.22 -1.31 -14.33
C ASN A 59 -0.68 -2.75 -14.48
N TRP A 60 -0.43 -3.60 -13.44
CA TRP A 60 -0.92 -4.98 -13.42
C TRP A 60 -2.46 -5.02 -13.54
N TYR A 61 -3.17 -4.22 -12.73
CA TYR A 61 -4.64 -4.17 -12.80
C TYR A 61 -5.15 -3.65 -14.14
N ARG A 62 -4.58 -2.58 -14.66
CA ARG A 62 -4.99 -2.00 -15.97
C ARG A 62 -4.80 -2.98 -17.11
N THR A 63 -3.76 -3.82 -17.04
CA THR A 63 -3.41 -4.79 -18.10
C THR A 63 -4.28 -6.04 -18.02
N LEU A 64 -4.43 -6.64 -16.85
CA LEU A 64 -5.07 -7.95 -16.69
C LEU A 64 -6.55 -7.86 -16.30
N HIS A 65 -6.97 -6.72 -15.73
CA HIS A 65 -8.35 -6.50 -15.30
C HIS A 65 -8.88 -5.15 -15.81
N PRO A 66 -9.03 -4.97 -17.13
CA PRO A 66 -9.34 -3.67 -17.73
C PRO A 66 -10.72 -3.10 -17.35
N THR A 67 -11.61 -3.91 -16.80
CA THR A 67 -12.91 -3.48 -16.27
C THR A 67 -12.85 -2.90 -14.85
N VAL A 68 -11.72 -3.09 -14.16
CA VAL A 68 -11.50 -2.55 -12.82
C VAL A 68 -11.13 -1.07 -12.91
N ARG A 69 -11.83 -0.23 -12.18
CA ARG A 69 -11.47 1.20 -12.08
C ARG A 69 -10.24 1.37 -11.20
N VAL A 70 -9.13 1.80 -11.78
CA VAL A 70 -7.85 1.99 -11.09
C VAL A 70 -7.54 3.48 -10.94
N THR A 71 -7.25 3.88 -9.71
CA THR A 71 -6.68 5.20 -9.36
C THR A 71 -5.34 4.96 -8.68
N SER A 72 -4.30 5.66 -9.13
CA SER A 72 -2.98 5.63 -8.51
C SER A 72 -2.59 7.02 -8.04
N THR A 73 -2.01 7.11 -6.85
CA THR A 73 -1.65 8.40 -6.23
C THR A 73 -0.23 8.35 -5.69
N ASP A 74 0.46 9.48 -5.78
CA ASP A 74 1.78 9.65 -5.16
C ASP A 74 1.96 11.09 -4.66
N VAL A 75 2.91 11.31 -3.76
CA VAL A 75 3.32 12.66 -3.32
C VAL A 75 4.43 13.24 -4.19
N SER A 76 5.21 12.38 -4.87
CA SER A 76 6.29 12.73 -5.76
C SER A 76 5.78 13.41 -7.02
N GLU A 77 6.29 14.60 -7.29
CA GLU A 77 6.02 15.29 -8.55
C GLU A 77 6.61 14.53 -9.74
N HIS A 78 7.82 13.98 -9.55
CA HIS A 78 8.49 13.16 -10.56
C HIS A 78 7.67 11.92 -10.91
N ALA A 79 7.22 11.14 -9.90
CA ALA A 79 6.41 9.95 -10.13
C ALA A 79 5.08 10.29 -10.83
N CYS A 80 4.40 11.34 -10.38
CA CYS A 80 3.15 11.77 -10.99
C CYS A 80 3.33 12.17 -12.46
N ALA A 81 4.36 12.95 -12.77
CA ALA A 81 4.64 13.39 -14.14
C ALA A 81 5.10 12.23 -15.04
N THR A 82 5.90 11.28 -14.50
CA THR A 82 6.49 10.21 -15.29
C THR A 82 5.54 9.04 -15.52
N PHE A 83 4.77 8.65 -14.47
CA PHE A 83 3.94 7.44 -14.49
C PHE A 83 2.44 7.73 -14.48
N GLY A 84 2.02 8.99 -14.50
CA GLY A 84 0.62 9.39 -14.66
C GLY A 84 -0.23 9.23 -13.38
N HIS A 85 0.36 9.42 -12.20
CA HIS A 85 -0.39 9.35 -10.94
C HIS A 85 -1.05 10.68 -10.60
N GLU A 86 -2.16 10.62 -9.84
CA GLU A 86 -2.71 11.82 -9.20
C GLU A 86 -1.81 12.22 -8.03
N ARG A 87 -1.44 13.51 -7.95
CA ARG A 87 -0.64 14.02 -6.83
C ARG A 87 -1.50 14.16 -5.58
N ARG A 88 -1.36 13.24 -4.62
CA ARG A 88 -2.10 13.21 -3.35
C ARG A 88 -1.22 12.78 -2.19
N ASP A 89 -1.42 13.39 -1.03
CA ASP A 89 -0.83 12.97 0.25
C ASP A 89 -1.90 12.30 1.11
N ILE A 90 -1.76 11.00 1.32
CA ILE A 90 -2.71 10.21 2.13
C ILE A 90 -2.83 10.72 3.58
N ALA A 91 -1.84 11.44 4.10
CA ALA A 91 -1.94 12.07 5.41
C ALA A 91 -2.89 13.28 5.43
N GLN A 92 -3.25 13.83 4.26
CA GLN A 92 -4.07 15.04 4.11
C GLN A 92 -5.32 14.82 3.26
N TRP A 93 -5.39 13.72 2.52
CA TRP A 93 -6.45 13.44 1.57
C TRP A 93 -7.06 12.05 1.77
N ALA A 94 -8.35 11.95 1.52
CA ALA A 94 -9.06 10.69 1.32
C ALA A 94 -10.03 10.84 0.13
N PRO A 95 -10.28 9.77 -0.63
CA PRO A 95 -11.23 9.82 -1.74
C PRO A 95 -12.67 10.04 -1.24
N LYS A 96 -13.49 10.70 -2.04
CA LYS A 96 -14.92 10.92 -1.73
C LYS A 96 -15.73 9.61 -1.67
N ARG A 97 -15.31 8.58 -2.38
CA ARG A 97 -15.93 7.26 -2.41
C ARG A 97 -14.88 6.20 -2.14
N PRO A 98 -15.18 5.21 -1.29
CA PRO A 98 -14.23 4.15 -0.97
C PRO A 98 -14.03 3.20 -2.17
N PHE A 99 -12.88 2.54 -2.18
CA PHE A 99 -12.45 1.54 -3.16
C PHE A 99 -12.58 0.13 -2.56
N ASP A 100 -12.83 -0.86 -3.40
CA ASP A 100 -12.93 -2.26 -2.95
C ASP A 100 -11.59 -2.77 -2.43
N LEU A 101 -10.50 -2.45 -3.13
CA LEU A 101 -9.12 -2.71 -2.70
C LEU A 101 -8.35 -1.40 -2.64
N VAL A 102 -7.68 -1.17 -1.51
CA VAL A 102 -6.67 -0.11 -1.35
C VAL A 102 -5.32 -0.78 -1.15
N ILE A 103 -4.30 -0.31 -1.85
CA ILE A 103 -2.92 -0.78 -1.75
C ILE A 103 -2.10 0.36 -1.17
N CYS A 104 -1.36 0.09 -0.10
CA CYS A 104 -0.49 1.05 0.54
C CYS A 104 0.75 0.33 1.05
N THR A 105 1.79 0.30 0.23
CA THR A 105 3.07 -0.33 0.52
C THR A 105 4.17 0.71 0.61
N ASP A 106 5.03 0.59 1.62
CA ASP A 106 6.21 1.45 1.80
C ASP A 106 5.92 2.97 1.90
N VAL A 107 4.75 3.36 2.40
CA VAL A 107 4.36 4.78 2.53
C VAL A 107 4.48 5.29 3.96
N LEU A 108 3.94 4.54 4.93
CA LEU A 108 3.76 5.06 6.29
C LEU A 108 5.07 5.27 7.05
N GLN A 109 6.14 4.59 6.66
CA GLN A 109 7.47 4.80 7.24
C GLN A 109 8.06 6.19 6.91
N TYR A 110 7.61 6.85 5.86
CA TYR A 110 8.03 8.23 5.52
C TYR A 110 7.28 9.33 6.28
N LEU A 111 6.28 8.95 7.05
CA LEU A 111 5.43 9.88 7.80
C LEU A 111 5.86 9.95 9.27
N ASP A 112 5.81 11.14 9.87
CA ASP A 112 5.87 11.25 11.33
C ASP A 112 4.62 10.61 11.99
N ASP A 113 4.61 10.48 13.31
CA ASP A 113 3.53 9.77 14.03
C ASP A 113 2.16 10.41 13.86
N ARG A 114 2.09 11.74 13.81
CA ARG A 114 0.83 12.47 13.62
C ARG A 114 0.30 12.29 12.19
N ALA A 115 1.17 12.38 11.20
CA ALA A 115 0.83 12.16 9.81
C ALA A 115 0.46 10.69 9.55
N ALA A 116 1.20 9.72 10.11
CA ALA A 116 0.87 8.29 10.01
C ALA A 116 -0.51 7.98 10.63
N ALA A 117 -0.84 8.58 11.77
CA ALA A 117 -2.16 8.42 12.38
C ALA A 117 -3.28 9.01 11.50
N ARG A 118 -3.04 10.15 10.82
CA ARG A 118 -4.00 10.70 9.85
C ARG A 118 -4.12 9.80 8.63
N ALA A 119 -2.98 9.32 8.09
CA ALA A 119 -2.96 8.42 6.95
C ALA A 119 -3.77 7.15 7.21
N VAL A 120 -3.63 6.51 8.38
CA VAL A 120 -4.42 5.33 8.75
C VAL A 120 -5.93 5.64 8.77
N ARG A 121 -6.34 6.80 9.30
CA ARG A 121 -7.77 7.20 9.25
C ARG A 121 -8.25 7.39 7.80
N ASN A 122 -7.44 8.02 6.96
CA ASN A 122 -7.77 8.25 5.56
C ASN A 122 -7.79 6.95 4.75
N LEU A 123 -6.84 6.01 4.99
CA LEU A 123 -6.87 4.66 4.44
C LEU A 123 -8.13 3.90 4.86
N THR A 124 -8.53 4.04 6.13
CA THR A 124 -9.77 3.43 6.63
C THR A 124 -11.00 3.98 5.91
N ALA A 125 -11.06 5.29 5.67
CA ALA A 125 -12.14 5.92 4.93
C ALA A 125 -12.11 5.57 3.43
N ALA A 126 -10.91 5.37 2.87
CA ALA A 126 -10.71 5.01 1.47
C ALA A 126 -11.07 3.56 1.15
N THR A 127 -11.09 2.68 2.16
CA THR A 127 -11.26 1.24 1.96
C THR A 127 -12.70 0.80 2.22
N ARG A 128 -13.32 0.14 1.22
CA ARG A 128 -14.63 -0.51 1.36
C ARG A 128 -14.48 -1.94 1.87
N THR A 129 -13.56 -2.72 1.29
CA THR A 129 -13.47 -4.16 1.55
C THR A 129 -12.10 -4.55 2.12
N CYS A 130 -11.02 -4.34 1.39
CA CYS A 130 -9.69 -4.77 1.78
C CYS A 130 -8.65 -3.67 1.59
N LEU A 131 -7.74 -3.57 2.55
CA LEU A 131 -6.48 -2.86 2.45
C LEU A 131 -5.36 -3.90 2.37
N TYR A 132 -4.56 -3.85 1.31
CA TYR A 132 -3.24 -4.48 1.29
C TYR A 132 -2.23 -3.48 1.83
N PHE A 133 -1.57 -3.84 2.92
CA PHE A 133 -0.69 -2.92 3.65
C PHE A 133 0.64 -3.58 3.96
N ASP A 134 1.69 -2.89 3.60
CA ASP A 134 3.05 -3.19 4.03
C ASP A 134 3.80 -1.91 4.41
N ALA A 135 4.74 -2.02 5.33
CA ALA A 135 5.63 -0.93 5.75
C ALA A 135 6.87 -1.48 6.42
N LEU A 136 8.01 -0.88 6.14
CA LEU A 136 9.27 -1.21 6.79
C LEU A 136 9.18 -1.02 8.30
N THR A 137 9.41 -2.11 9.05
CA THR A 137 9.44 -2.07 10.51
C THR A 137 10.85 -1.96 11.06
N SER A 138 10.96 -1.65 12.36
CA SER A 138 12.25 -1.66 13.05
C SER A 138 12.90 -3.06 13.11
N PHE A 139 12.09 -4.11 13.08
CA PHE A 139 12.58 -5.49 12.98
C PHE A 139 13.15 -5.77 11.60
N ASP A 140 12.42 -5.43 10.54
CA ASP A 140 12.84 -5.66 9.16
C ASP A 140 14.12 -4.91 8.83
N ALA A 141 14.21 -3.63 9.21
CA ALA A 141 15.39 -2.80 9.02
C ALA A 141 16.66 -3.38 9.68
N LYS A 142 16.48 -4.22 10.71
CA LYS A 142 17.58 -4.86 11.44
C LYS A 142 17.91 -6.26 10.92
N HIS A 143 16.90 -7.03 10.47
CA HIS A 143 17.03 -8.47 10.30
C HIS A 143 16.75 -9.01 8.90
N THR A 144 15.94 -8.31 8.08
CA THR A 144 15.39 -8.91 6.85
C THR A 144 15.76 -8.15 5.58
N VAL A 145 15.98 -6.83 5.65
CA VAL A 145 16.19 -6.04 4.43
C VAL A 145 17.62 -6.06 3.91
N GLU A 146 17.76 -6.00 2.61
CA GLU A 146 19.03 -5.67 1.95
C GLU A 146 19.28 -4.16 2.03
N ARG A 147 20.19 -3.77 2.92
CA ARG A 147 20.45 -2.35 3.25
C ARG A 147 20.91 -1.50 2.07
N SER A 148 21.57 -2.10 1.09
CA SER A 148 22.04 -1.42 -0.13
C SER A 148 20.89 -0.98 -1.05
N LYS A 149 19.75 -1.70 -1.00
CA LYS A 149 18.56 -1.50 -1.83
C LYS A 149 17.42 -0.83 -1.08
N THR A 150 17.53 -0.64 0.25
CA THR A 150 16.44 -0.15 1.08
C THR A 150 16.73 1.26 1.58
N ASP A 151 15.76 2.17 1.40
CA ASP A 151 15.83 3.50 2.00
C ASP A 151 15.56 3.42 3.51
N LEU A 152 16.61 3.54 4.30
CA LEU A 152 16.55 3.53 5.75
C LEU A 152 16.40 4.93 6.38
N ASN A 153 16.30 5.99 5.57
CA ASN A 153 16.01 7.35 6.04
C ASN A 153 14.50 7.54 6.26
N VAL A 154 13.97 6.82 7.23
CA VAL A 154 12.54 6.67 7.54
C VAL A 154 12.29 6.69 9.04
N THR A 155 11.04 6.82 9.43
CA THR A 155 10.59 6.66 10.83
C THR A 155 10.29 5.17 11.08
N LEU A 156 11.24 4.47 11.68
CA LEU A 156 11.08 3.07 12.00
C LEU A 156 10.10 2.86 13.17
N ARG A 157 9.08 2.04 12.96
CA ARG A 157 8.10 1.61 13.95
C ARG A 157 8.09 0.10 14.07
N THR A 158 7.63 -0.40 15.21
CA THR A 158 7.39 -1.84 15.37
C THR A 158 6.16 -2.29 14.57
N GLY A 159 6.10 -3.57 14.20
CA GLY A 159 4.91 -4.15 13.60
C GLY A 159 3.66 -3.99 14.49
N ASP A 160 3.82 -4.07 15.82
CA ASP A 160 2.72 -3.85 16.78
C ASP A 160 2.16 -2.43 16.70
N CYS A 161 3.01 -1.43 16.50
CA CYS A 161 2.56 -0.06 16.33
C CYS A 161 1.62 0.08 15.11
N TYR A 162 1.94 -0.57 13.99
CA TYR A 162 1.08 -0.59 12.81
C TYR A 162 -0.18 -1.42 13.06
N ARG A 163 -0.07 -2.63 13.63
CA ARG A 163 -1.21 -3.49 13.97
C ARG A 163 -2.21 -2.77 14.88
N GLN A 164 -1.74 -2.14 15.94
CA GLN A 164 -2.60 -1.39 16.87
C GLN A 164 -3.35 -0.23 16.20
N ARG A 165 -2.71 0.46 15.26
CA ARG A 165 -3.34 1.56 14.53
C ARG A 165 -4.39 1.06 13.53
N LEU A 166 -4.05 0.03 12.74
CA LEU A 166 -4.92 -0.54 11.72
C LEU A 166 -6.10 -1.32 12.31
N SER A 167 -5.92 -2.01 13.43
CA SER A 167 -6.98 -2.80 14.09
C SER A 167 -8.20 -1.97 14.53
N ARG A 168 -8.11 -0.65 14.58
CA ARG A 168 -9.26 0.23 14.85
C ARG A 168 -10.29 0.16 13.72
N GLY A 169 -9.86 0.05 12.48
CA GLY A 169 -10.72 0.05 11.28
C GLY A 169 -10.79 -1.28 10.55
N PHE A 170 -9.86 -2.18 10.84
CA PHE A 170 -9.67 -3.43 10.10
C PHE A 170 -9.51 -4.63 11.02
N THR A 171 -9.75 -5.82 10.46
CA THR A 171 -9.33 -7.11 11.00
C THR A 171 -8.19 -7.65 10.15
N GLN A 172 -7.07 -8.04 10.76
CA GLN A 172 -5.92 -8.57 10.05
C GLN A 172 -6.20 -10.00 9.57
N ALA A 173 -6.05 -10.23 8.27
CA ALA A 173 -6.21 -11.54 7.61
C ALA A 173 -4.85 -12.12 7.16
N ARG A 174 -3.74 -11.73 7.81
CA ARG A 174 -2.36 -12.14 7.49
C ARG A 174 -1.88 -11.69 6.11
N ALA A 175 -0.64 -12.03 5.74
CA ALA A 175 -0.03 -11.76 4.43
C ALA A 175 -0.27 -10.34 3.88
N GLY A 176 -0.22 -9.31 4.72
CA GLY A 176 -0.48 -7.93 4.32
C GLY A 176 -1.96 -7.56 4.13
N LEU A 177 -2.90 -8.52 4.24
CA LEU A 177 -4.32 -8.31 4.02
C LEU A 177 -5.02 -7.84 5.30
N TRP A 178 -5.81 -6.76 5.17
CA TRP A 178 -6.59 -6.16 6.24
C TRP A 178 -8.02 -5.94 5.77
N ILE A 179 -8.96 -6.68 6.34
CA ILE A 179 -10.36 -6.62 5.98
C ILE A 179 -11.05 -5.50 6.75
N ARG A 180 -11.75 -4.64 6.02
CA ARG A 180 -12.50 -3.51 6.60
C ARG A 180 -13.59 -4.01 7.55
N LYS A 181 -13.60 -3.56 8.81
CA LYS A 181 -14.67 -3.87 9.75
C LYS A 181 -16.02 -3.37 9.22
N GLY A 182 -17.02 -4.25 9.24
CA GLY A 182 -18.33 -3.99 8.66
C GLY A 182 -18.43 -4.22 7.15
N SER A 183 -17.37 -4.75 6.50
CA SER A 183 -17.49 -5.30 5.14
C SER A 183 -18.26 -6.63 5.14
N THR A 184 -18.61 -7.11 3.95
CA THR A 184 -19.34 -8.38 3.78
C THR A 184 -18.43 -9.61 3.84
N VAL A 185 -17.10 -9.42 3.92
CA VAL A 185 -16.14 -10.55 3.99
C VAL A 185 -16.25 -11.22 5.35
N VAL A 186 -16.47 -12.53 5.33
CA VAL A 186 -16.46 -13.38 6.52
C VAL A 186 -15.11 -14.08 6.60
N LEU A 187 -14.35 -13.76 7.64
CA LEU A 187 -13.10 -14.45 7.96
C LEU A 187 -13.40 -15.58 8.97
N HIS A 188 -12.95 -16.79 8.66
CA HIS A 188 -12.95 -17.89 9.60
C HIS A 188 -11.87 -17.72 10.68
N GLU A 189 -12.01 -18.45 11.81
CA GLU A 189 -11.14 -18.23 12.98
C GLU A 189 -9.62 -18.33 12.69
N LEU A 190 -9.22 -19.20 11.75
CA LEU A 190 -7.82 -19.39 11.39
C LEU A 190 -7.28 -18.35 10.39
N GLU A 191 -8.14 -17.56 9.79
CA GLU A 191 -7.75 -16.57 8.76
C GLU A 191 -7.35 -15.22 9.37
N HIS A 192 -7.73 -14.93 10.62
CA HIS A 192 -7.38 -13.69 11.29
C HIS A 192 -6.70 -13.92 12.64
N LEU A 193 -5.90 -12.95 13.07
CA LEU A 193 -5.29 -12.94 14.38
C LEU A 193 -6.32 -12.41 15.42
N ARG A 194 -6.39 -13.07 16.55
CA ARG A 194 -7.17 -12.64 17.72
C ARG A 194 -6.46 -11.51 18.46
#